data_a76a0ca3034fa18dfbe9871d52f28974
#
_entry.id   a76a0ca3034fa18dfbe9871d52f28974
#
_cell.length_a   1.000
_cell.length_b   1.000
_cell.length_c   1.000
_cell.angle_alpha   90.00
_cell.angle_beta   90.00
_cell.angle_gamma   90.00
#
_symmetry.space_group_name_H-M   'P 1'
#
loop_
_entity.id
_entity.type
_entity.pdbx_description
1 polymer ?
#
loop_
_entity_poly.entity_id
_entity_poly.type
_entity_poly.pdbx_seq_one_letter_code
_entity_poly.pdbx_strand_id
1 'polypeptide(L)'
;EWEYAARGNLDQSMYPWGGPYTRNLLGCFVANFKPLRGNYIDDGSLIPSRVGSFAPNEYGLYDMAGNVSEWTSSAYDESSFMFSHNMNPDYKYNAKPDDPPVMKRKVIRGGSWKDVAYFMQVSVSDYEYQDTAKSYIGFRCVRSYLGTK
;
A
#
# COMPACT_ATOMS: atom_id res chain seq x y z
N GLU A 1 -6.19 6.76 -6.99
CA GLU A 1 -6.07 7.74 -5.87
C GLU A 1 -4.96 7.34 -4.90
N TRP A 2 -4.97 6.10 -4.34
CA TRP A 2 -3.94 5.65 -3.40
C TRP A 2 -2.53 5.75 -3.98
N GLU A 3 -2.30 5.27 -5.20
CA GLU A 3 -1.00 5.32 -5.87
C GLU A 3 -0.50 6.75 -6.09
N TYR A 4 -1.39 7.65 -6.51
CA TYR A 4 -1.06 9.07 -6.65
C TYR A 4 -0.62 9.68 -5.31
N ALA A 5 -1.37 9.39 -4.25
CA ALA A 5 -1.03 9.85 -2.91
C ALA A 5 0.32 9.27 -2.42
N ALA A 6 0.57 7.98 -2.69
CA ALA A 6 1.81 7.32 -2.32
C ALA A 6 3.04 7.88 -3.06
N ARG A 7 2.90 8.21 -4.35
CA ARG A 7 3.99 8.78 -5.15
C ARG A 7 4.46 10.15 -4.64
N GLY A 8 3.59 10.93 -4.00
CA GLY A 8 4.01 12.20 -3.41
C GLY A 8 4.64 13.17 -4.40
N ASN A 9 4.10 13.29 -5.62
CA ASN A 9 4.63 14.09 -6.73
C ASN A 9 5.94 13.56 -7.38
N LEU A 10 6.38 12.35 -7.04
CA LEU A 10 7.53 11.70 -7.68
C LEU A 10 7.07 10.87 -8.87
N ASP A 11 7.30 11.35 -10.08
CA ASP A 11 6.96 10.60 -11.29
C ASP A 11 7.72 9.28 -11.36
N GLN A 12 7.01 8.20 -11.66
CA GLN A 12 7.54 6.85 -11.88
C GLN A 12 8.45 6.30 -10.75
N SER A 13 8.40 6.87 -9.56
CA SER A 13 9.16 6.35 -8.42
C SER A 13 8.69 4.94 -8.04
N MET A 14 9.65 4.08 -7.70
CA MET A 14 9.35 2.73 -7.23
C MET A 14 8.72 2.75 -5.84
N TYR A 15 9.21 3.60 -4.96
CA TYR A 15 8.77 3.74 -3.57
C TYR A 15 8.35 5.18 -3.26
N PRO A 16 7.58 5.43 -2.18
CA PRO A 16 7.14 6.77 -1.79
C PRO A 16 8.26 7.78 -1.50
N TRP A 17 9.44 7.29 -1.16
CA TRP A 17 10.65 8.11 -0.90
C TRP A 17 11.53 8.35 -2.15
N GLY A 18 11.12 7.84 -3.32
CA GLY A 18 11.90 7.87 -4.55
C GLY A 18 13.02 6.81 -4.58
N GLY A 19 13.52 6.54 -5.77
CA GLY A 19 14.60 5.58 -5.95
C GLY A 19 14.24 4.10 -5.70
N PRO A 20 15.19 3.19 -5.93
CA PRO A 20 14.95 1.74 -5.82
C PRO A 20 15.40 1.14 -4.48
N TYR A 21 16.00 1.93 -3.58
CA TYR A 21 16.63 1.42 -2.37
C TYR A 21 15.68 1.50 -1.16
N THR A 22 15.72 0.47 -0.33
CA THR A 22 14.96 0.39 0.94
C THR A 22 15.76 0.90 2.14
N ARG A 23 16.98 1.39 1.90
CA ARG A 23 17.85 2.00 2.93
C ARG A 23 18.24 3.41 2.50
N ASN A 24 18.38 4.28 3.48
CA ASN A 24 18.93 5.62 3.28
C ASN A 24 20.46 5.60 3.19
N LEU A 25 21.08 6.77 2.98
CA LEU A 25 22.53 6.92 2.87
C LEU A 25 23.32 6.51 4.14
N LEU A 26 22.64 6.45 5.28
CA LEU A 26 23.22 5.99 6.55
C LEU A 26 23.08 4.48 6.75
N GLY A 27 22.47 3.77 5.77
CA GLY A 27 22.24 2.34 5.83
C GLY A 27 20.99 1.91 6.63
N CYS A 28 20.22 2.87 7.18
CA CYS A 28 18.99 2.58 7.93
C CYS A 28 17.83 2.29 6.98
N PHE A 29 16.98 1.34 7.33
CA PHE A 29 15.74 1.09 6.60
C PHE A 29 14.80 2.32 6.69
N VAL A 30 14.05 2.53 5.62
CA VAL A 30 13.14 3.69 5.48
C VAL A 30 11.67 3.32 5.59
N ALA A 31 11.38 2.05 5.89
CA ALA A 31 10.04 1.53 6.13
C ALA A 31 10.11 0.26 6.98
N ASN A 32 9.01 -0.12 7.61
CA ASN A 32 8.86 -1.38 8.34
C ASN A 32 8.36 -2.48 7.40
N PHE A 33 9.21 -3.46 7.10
CA PHE A 33 8.92 -4.57 6.18
C PHE A 33 9.82 -5.76 6.49
N LYS A 34 9.59 -6.90 5.86
CA LYS A 34 10.42 -8.11 6.00
C LYS A 34 11.60 -8.09 5.02
N PRO A 35 12.85 -7.81 5.46
CA PRO A 35 14.02 -7.91 4.60
C PRO A 35 14.28 -9.37 4.21
N LEU A 36 14.67 -9.60 2.95
CA LEU A 36 15.00 -10.93 2.45
C LEU A 36 16.29 -11.51 3.04
N ARG A 37 17.20 -10.61 3.43
CA ARG A 37 18.50 -10.95 4.02
C ARG A 37 18.83 -9.98 5.15
N GLY A 38 19.48 -10.47 6.17
CA GLY A 38 19.87 -9.69 7.33
C GLY A 38 18.99 -9.96 8.56
N ASN A 39 19.13 -9.09 9.53
CA ASN A 39 18.34 -9.17 10.75
C ASN A 39 16.95 -8.56 10.51
N TYR A 40 15.89 -9.33 10.82
CA TYR A 40 14.51 -8.85 10.67
C TYR A 40 14.14 -7.69 11.60
N ILE A 41 14.99 -7.37 12.56
CA ILE A 41 14.78 -6.28 13.54
C ILE A 41 15.53 -5.01 13.12
N ASP A 42 16.30 -5.03 12.03
CA ASP A 42 17.12 -3.89 11.60
C ASP A 42 16.29 -2.66 11.18
N ASP A 43 15.01 -2.84 10.84
CA ASP A 43 14.06 -1.76 10.61
C ASP A 43 13.41 -1.22 11.91
N GLY A 44 13.70 -1.88 13.05
CA GLY A 44 13.23 -1.52 14.36
C GLY A 44 12.00 -2.27 14.86
N SER A 45 11.39 -3.18 14.06
CA SER A 45 10.15 -3.85 14.46
C SER A 45 9.94 -5.21 13.80
N LEU A 46 9.53 -6.20 14.60
CA LEU A 46 9.01 -7.51 14.12
C LEU A 46 7.49 -7.53 13.92
N ILE A 47 6.82 -6.45 14.25
CA ILE A 47 5.36 -6.28 14.30
C ILE A 47 5.04 -4.88 13.78
N PRO A 48 3.79 -4.48 13.63
CA PRO A 48 3.47 -3.10 13.26
C PRO A 48 4.16 -2.10 14.20
N SER A 49 4.84 -1.13 13.60
CA SER A 49 5.46 -0.03 14.32
C SER A 49 4.45 1.10 14.60
N ARG A 50 4.82 2.01 15.49
CA ARG A 50 4.02 3.22 15.70
C ARG A 50 3.91 4.02 14.39
N VAL A 51 2.70 4.49 14.09
CA VAL A 51 2.45 5.37 12.91
C VAL A 51 3.38 6.59 12.96
N GLY A 52 3.93 6.95 11.81
CA GLY A 52 4.82 8.10 11.69
C GLY A 52 6.24 7.85 12.22
N SER A 53 6.65 6.60 12.38
CA SER A 53 8.03 6.25 12.77
C SER A 53 9.05 6.49 11.68
N PHE A 54 8.63 6.52 10.42
CA PHE A 54 9.47 6.78 9.25
C PHE A 54 9.13 8.13 8.64
N ALA A 55 10.00 8.63 7.76
CA ALA A 55 9.79 9.92 7.09
C ALA A 55 8.55 9.90 6.18
N PRO A 56 7.80 11.00 6.10
CA PRO A 56 6.67 11.11 5.18
C PRO A 56 7.14 11.27 3.73
N ASN A 57 6.22 11.04 2.77
CA ASN A 57 6.45 11.40 1.38
C ASN A 57 6.31 12.93 1.17
N GLU A 58 6.50 13.40 -0.07
CA GLU A 58 6.44 14.83 -0.44
C GLU A 58 5.07 15.49 -0.16
N TYR A 59 4.00 14.70 -0.03
CA TYR A 59 2.68 15.19 0.38
C TYR A 59 2.47 15.18 1.89
N GLY A 60 3.49 14.84 2.68
CA GLY A 60 3.40 14.75 4.14
C GLY A 60 2.66 13.50 4.63
N LEU A 61 2.50 12.48 3.79
CA LEU A 61 1.81 11.23 4.15
C LEU A 61 2.82 10.21 4.67
N TYR A 62 2.56 9.72 5.89
CA TYR A 62 3.37 8.71 6.55
C TYR A 62 2.93 7.29 6.18
N ASP A 63 3.86 6.35 6.27
CA ASP A 63 3.63 4.90 6.19
C ASP A 63 2.89 4.47 4.90
N MET A 64 3.12 5.17 3.78
CA MET A 64 2.56 4.80 2.46
C MET A 64 3.22 3.53 1.88
N ALA A 65 4.27 3.02 2.51
CA ALA A 65 4.90 1.75 2.19
C ALA A 65 5.38 1.07 3.46
N GLY A 66 5.08 -0.22 3.60
CA GLY A 66 5.36 -1.00 4.79
C GLY A 66 4.41 -0.72 5.95
N ASN A 67 4.76 -1.19 7.13
CA ASN A 67 3.98 -1.17 8.35
C ASN A 67 2.73 -2.04 8.24
N VAL A 68 1.62 -1.56 7.69
CA VAL A 68 0.44 -2.36 7.37
C VAL A 68 -0.03 -2.08 5.95
N SER A 69 -0.46 -3.12 5.23
CA SER A 69 -1.15 -2.95 3.96
C SER A 69 -2.46 -2.21 4.16
N GLU A 70 -2.90 -1.45 3.17
CA GLU A 70 -4.08 -0.61 3.29
C GLU A 70 -5.19 -1.06 2.36
N TRP A 71 -6.40 -1.22 2.92
CA TRP A 71 -7.60 -1.45 2.14
C TRP A 71 -7.87 -0.29 1.19
N THR A 72 -8.26 -0.61 -0.03
CA THR A 72 -8.81 0.35 -0.98
C THR A 72 -10.28 0.06 -1.26
N SER A 73 -10.98 1.00 -1.89
CA SER A 73 -12.38 0.81 -2.32
C SER A 73 -12.52 -0.12 -3.52
N SER A 74 -11.43 -0.36 -4.25
CA SER A 74 -11.44 -1.14 -5.49
C SER A 74 -11.57 -2.63 -5.22
N ALA A 75 -12.39 -3.32 -6.01
CA ALA A 75 -12.40 -4.77 -6.07
C ALA A 75 -11.19 -5.27 -6.88
N TYR A 76 -10.67 -6.43 -6.51
CA TYR A 76 -9.54 -7.04 -7.22
C TYR A 76 -10.03 -7.95 -8.33
N ASP A 77 -9.56 -7.70 -9.54
CA ASP A 77 -9.76 -8.53 -10.72
C ASP A 77 -8.45 -8.64 -11.50
N GLU A 78 -7.96 -9.86 -11.69
CA GLU A 78 -6.71 -10.14 -12.41
C GLU A 78 -6.75 -9.66 -13.86
N SER A 79 -7.94 -9.62 -14.46
CA SER A 79 -8.13 -9.17 -15.85
C SER A 79 -8.30 -7.66 -15.98
N SER A 80 -8.53 -6.94 -14.88
CA SER A 80 -8.83 -5.50 -14.93
C SER A 80 -7.75 -4.66 -15.63
N PHE A 81 -6.48 -5.05 -15.50
CA PHE A 81 -5.36 -4.40 -16.18
C PHE A 81 -5.41 -4.53 -17.71
N MET A 82 -6.01 -5.60 -18.22
CA MET A 82 -6.09 -5.84 -19.67
C MET A 82 -7.20 -5.05 -20.33
N PHE A 83 -8.23 -4.66 -19.57
CA PHE A 83 -9.42 -3.98 -20.08
C PHE A 83 -9.54 -2.52 -19.65
N SER A 84 -8.66 -2.05 -18.77
CA SER A 84 -8.71 -0.65 -18.33
C SER A 84 -8.01 0.25 -19.35
N HIS A 85 -8.79 0.86 -20.22
CA HIS A 85 -8.32 1.92 -21.12
C HIS A 85 -8.22 3.30 -20.43
N ASN A 86 -8.59 3.39 -19.17
CA ASN A 86 -8.59 4.62 -18.39
C ASN A 86 -7.35 4.71 -17.52
N MET A 87 -6.76 5.89 -17.42
CA MET A 87 -5.61 6.16 -16.54
C MET A 87 -5.93 6.01 -15.03
N ASN A 88 -7.18 5.86 -14.66
CA ASN A 88 -7.62 5.66 -13.28
C ASN A 88 -8.73 4.58 -13.23
N PRO A 89 -8.38 3.30 -13.47
CA PRO A 89 -9.35 2.22 -13.41
C PRO A 89 -9.85 2.06 -11.97
N ASP A 90 -11.13 2.22 -11.77
CA ASP A 90 -11.80 2.06 -10.46
C ASP A 90 -12.92 1.03 -10.60
N TYR A 91 -12.56 -0.23 -10.41
CA TYR A 91 -13.53 -1.31 -10.38
C TYR A 91 -14.10 -1.43 -8.97
N LYS A 92 -15.34 -0.96 -8.78
CA LYS A 92 -16.05 -1.02 -7.49
C LYS A 92 -17.06 -2.15 -7.49
N TYR A 93 -16.86 -3.10 -6.61
CA TYR A 93 -17.83 -4.16 -6.34
C TYR A 93 -17.84 -4.49 -4.85
N ASN A 94 -19.00 -4.48 -4.23
CA ASN A 94 -19.20 -4.93 -2.85
C ASN A 94 -19.87 -6.29 -2.89
N ALA A 95 -19.11 -7.34 -2.69
CA ALA A 95 -19.58 -8.69 -2.73
C ALA A 95 -20.58 -8.97 -1.61
N LYS A 96 -21.61 -9.74 -1.96
CA LYS A 96 -22.64 -10.23 -1.02
C LYS A 96 -22.12 -11.49 -0.31
N PRO A 97 -22.71 -11.88 0.84
CA PRO A 97 -22.32 -13.09 1.55
C PRO A 97 -22.32 -14.35 0.67
N ASP A 98 -23.29 -14.46 -0.23
CA ASP A 98 -23.49 -15.61 -1.11
C ASP A 98 -22.64 -15.59 -2.39
N ASP A 99 -21.91 -14.51 -2.64
CA ASP A 99 -21.06 -14.40 -3.82
C ASP A 99 -19.84 -15.34 -3.72
N PRO A 100 -19.34 -15.82 -4.87
CA PRO A 100 -18.15 -16.63 -4.93
C PRO A 100 -16.94 -15.92 -4.29
N PRO A 101 -15.99 -16.65 -3.66
CA PRO A 101 -14.82 -16.05 -3.00
C PRO A 101 -14.02 -15.10 -3.90
N VAL A 102 -13.93 -15.39 -5.19
CA VAL A 102 -13.22 -14.54 -6.17
C VAL A 102 -13.78 -13.11 -6.21
N MET A 103 -15.10 -12.96 -6.06
CA MET A 103 -15.76 -11.65 -6.07
C MET A 103 -15.61 -10.89 -4.75
N LYS A 104 -15.18 -11.56 -3.68
CA LYS A 104 -14.95 -10.95 -2.35
C LYS A 104 -13.56 -10.34 -2.20
N ARG A 105 -12.73 -10.42 -3.23
CA ARG A 105 -11.37 -9.87 -3.21
C ARG A 105 -11.41 -8.35 -3.31
N LYS A 106 -10.69 -7.68 -2.41
CA LYS A 106 -10.47 -6.23 -2.41
C LYS A 106 -8.99 -5.94 -2.58
N VAL A 107 -8.68 -4.88 -3.30
CA VAL A 107 -7.30 -4.43 -3.47
C VAL A 107 -6.76 -3.90 -2.16
N ILE A 108 -5.58 -4.40 -1.79
CA ILE A 108 -4.74 -3.85 -0.73
C ILE A 108 -3.45 -3.30 -1.33
N ARG A 109 -2.88 -2.30 -0.70
CA ARG A 109 -1.71 -1.55 -1.21
C ARG A 109 -0.70 -1.28 -0.11
N GLY A 110 0.55 -0.97 -0.53
CA GLY A 110 1.62 -0.49 0.34
C GLY A 110 2.48 -1.58 0.97
N GLY A 111 2.03 -2.82 1.00
CA GLY A 111 2.72 -3.90 1.71
C GLY A 111 2.74 -3.70 3.23
N SER A 112 3.20 -4.68 3.96
CA SER A 112 3.18 -4.68 5.42
C SER A 112 4.50 -5.14 6.04
N TRP A 113 4.61 -5.06 7.36
CA TRP A 113 5.76 -5.52 8.14
C TRP A 113 6.18 -6.98 7.88
N LYS A 114 5.25 -7.82 7.42
CA LYS A 114 5.53 -9.24 7.10
C LYS A 114 5.92 -9.45 5.64
N ASP A 115 5.73 -8.45 4.78
CA ASP A 115 5.90 -8.58 3.34
C ASP A 115 7.28 -8.13 2.89
N VAL A 116 7.77 -8.69 1.79
CA VAL A 116 9.05 -8.30 1.21
C VAL A 116 8.92 -6.98 0.44
N ALA A 117 10.04 -6.33 0.17
CA ALA A 117 10.13 -5.02 -0.47
C ALA A 117 9.33 -4.89 -1.78
N TYR A 118 9.11 -5.98 -2.52
CA TYR A 118 8.29 -5.99 -3.73
C TYR A 118 6.89 -5.44 -3.49
N PHE A 119 6.22 -5.84 -2.41
CA PHE A 119 4.86 -5.40 -2.11
C PHE A 119 4.75 -3.96 -1.64
N MET A 120 5.88 -3.34 -1.26
CA MET A 120 5.94 -1.91 -0.91
C MET A 120 6.03 -0.97 -2.12
N GLN A 121 6.24 -1.50 -3.33
CA GLN A 121 6.29 -0.67 -4.54
C GLN A 121 4.93 -0.01 -4.78
N VAL A 122 4.95 1.28 -5.12
CA VAL A 122 3.73 2.08 -5.30
C VAL A 122 2.82 1.60 -6.41
N SER A 123 3.34 0.89 -7.40
CA SER A 123 2.57 0.30 -8.50
C SER A 123 2.02 -1.09 -8.20
N VAL A 124 2.54 -1.78 -7.18
CA VAL A 124 2.13 -3.15 -6.87
C VAL A 124 0.79 -3.15 -6.14
N SER A 125 -0.11 -4.00 -6.60
CA SER A 125 -1.39 -4.30 -5.96
C SER A 125 -1.40 -5.75 -5.52
N ASP A 126 -1.99 -6.00 -4.38
CA ASP A 126 -2.30 -7.33 -3.87
C ASP A 126 -3.77 -7.36 -3.46
N TYR A 127 -4.27 -8.48 -3.01
CA TYR A 127 -5.65 -8.59 -2.55
C TYR A 127 -5.79 -9.35 -1.25
N GLU A 128 -6.89 -9.08 -0.58
CA GLU A 128 -7.38 -9.91 0.52
C GLU A 128 -8.92 -9.95 0.45
N TYR A 129 -9.51 -10.92 1.13
CA TYR A 129 -10.96 -11.10 1.14
C TYR A 129 -11.61 -10.09 2.08
N GLN A 130 -12.65 -9.38 1.59
CA GLN A 130 -13.30 -8.28 2.31
C GLN A 130 -13.95 -8.68 3.65
N ASP A 131 -14.21 -9.96 3.84
CA ASP A 131 -14.84 -10.54 5.04
C ASP A 131 -13.82 -11.09 6.04
N THR A 132 -12.52 -10.77 5.87
CA THR A 132 -11.45 -11.22 6.76
C THR A 132 -10.77 -10.05 7.47
N ALA A 133 -10.38 -10.28 8.74
CA ALA A 133 -9.55 -9.36 9.49
C ALA A 133 -8.13 -9.93 9.62
N LYS A 134 -7.12 -9.10 9.34
CA LYS A 134 -5.70 -9.46 9.41
C LYS A 134 -4.93 -8.42 10.20
N SER A 135 -3.99 -8.87 11.04
CA SER A 135 -3.14 -7.99 11.86
C SER A 135 -2.16 -7.13 11.06
N TYR A 136 -2.00 -7.43 9.79
CA TYR A 136 -1.10 -6.73 8.87
C TYR A 136 -1.84 -5.86 7.83
N ILE A 137 -3.15 -5.69 7.97
CA ILE A 137 -3.96 -4.85 7.08
C ILE A 137 -4.70 -3.82 7.91
N GLY A 138 -4.58 -2.56 7.50
CA GLY A 138 -5.27 -1.42 8.06
C GLY A 138 -6.04 -0.65 7.00
N PHE A 139 -6.39 0.59 7.30
CA PHE A 139 -7.02 1.50 6.36
C PHE A 139 -6.63 2.94 6.68
N ARG A 140 -6.75 3.80 5.66
CA ARG A 140 -6.64 5.25 5.84
C ARG A 140 -7.89 5.94 5.30
N CYS A 141 -8.39 6.89 6.08
CA CYS A 141 -9.54 7.69 5.68
C CYS A 141 -9.13 8.75 4.64
N VAL A 142 -10.00 8.94 3.66
CA VAL A 142 -9.92 10.03 2.70
C VAL A 142 -11.24 10.81 2.68
N ARG A 143 -11.19 12.07 2.31
CA ARG A 143 -12.40 12.86 2.06
C ARG A 143 -12.26 13.60 0.74
N SER A 144 -13.38 13.79 0.06
CA SER A 144 -13.41 14.62 -1.14
C SER A 144 -13.05 16.06 -0.82
N TYR A 145 -12.21 16.66 -1.65
CA TYR A 145 -11.95 18.09 -1.60
C TYR A 145 -13.18 18.82 -2.16
N LEU A 146 -13.82 19.60 -1.33
CA LEU A 146 -15.04 20.34 -1.72
C LEU A 146 -14.74 21.69 -2.38
N GLY A 147 -13.47 22.03 -2.58
CA GLY A 147 -13.06 23.35 -3.05
C GLY A 147 -13.21 24.42 -1.96
N THR A 148 -12.46 25.49 -2.08
CA THR A 148 -12.77 26.77 -1.45
C THR A 148 -13.63 27.54 -2.44
N LYS A 149 -14.82 27.99 -2.00
CA LYS A 149 -15.56 29.03 -2.72
C LYS A 149 -14.79 30.34 -2.69
#